data_b1c3c67653292a4b8848f567d49c6bf0
#
_entry.id   b1c3c67653292a4b8848f567d49c6bf0
#
_cell.length_a   1.000
_cell.length_b   1.000
_cell.length_c   1.000
_cell.angle_alpha   90.00
_cell.angle_beta   90.00
_cell.angle_gamma   90.00
#
_symmetry.space_group_name_H-M   'P 1'
#
loop_
_entity.id
_entity.type
_entity.pdbx_description
1 polymer ?
#
loop_
_entity_poly.entity_id
_entity_poly.type
_entity_poly.pdbx_seq_one_letter_code
_entity_poly.pdbx_strand_id
1 'polypeptide(L)'
;KLIIPCLDIKDGRVVKNVKFHLNTWDAGDPVALAAEYDRQGADEIVFLDINASWEGRSATLDLLSRAAEKVFIPLTIGGGVSTVEHVKAYLRAGADKVSVNTAAVQRPDLINEIADQFGSSTLVVAIDCKRTPEGSWEVYLHGGRTPTGLDAIAWAQEAERRGAGELLVTSIDADGTREGYDIALHQALADAVSIPVIASGGAGSLDHILEVLTAGRADAALAASIFHSSKHTVGEVKAFLRERGVQVRS
;
A
#
# COMPACT_ATOMS: atom_id res chain seq x y z
N LYS A 1 2.89 -1.86 15.73
CA LYS A 1 3.25 -1.80 14.30
C LYS A 1 2.50 -2.87 13.54
N LEU A 2 2.22 -2.64 12.23
CA LEU A 2 1.45 -3.54 11.38
C LEU A 2 2.32 -4.14 10.27
N ILE A 3 2.01 -5.37 9.90
CA ILE A 3 2.62 -6.09 8.78
C ILE A 3 1.54 -6.38 7.74
N ILE A 4 1.71 -5.83 6.55
CA ILE A 4 0.69 -5.77 5.51
C ILE A 4 1.22 -6.43 4.23
N PRO A 5 0.79 -7.65 3.88
CA PRO A 5 1.03 -8.21 2.55
C PRO A 5 0.30 -7.41 1.47
N CYS A 6 1.00 -7.15 0.34
CA CYS A 6 0.44 -6.51 -0.83
C CYS A 6 0.35 -7.51 -1.99
N LEU A 7 -0.80 -7.56 -2.63
CA LEU A 7 -1.06 -8.40 -3.78
C LEU A 7 -1.38 -7.52 -5.01
N ASP A 8 -0.43 -7.45 -5.93
CA ASP A 8 -0.64 -6.81 -7.23
C ASP A 8 -1.49 -7.71 -8.10
N ILE A 9 -2.62 -7.20 -8.56
CA ILE A 9 -3.60 -7.97 -9.33
C ILE A 9 -3.61 -7.49 -10.77
N LYS A 10 -3.50 -8.45 -11.68
CA LYS A 10 -3.68 -8.26 -13.11
C LYS A 10 -4.53 -9.38 -13.66
N ASP A 11 -5.59 -9.04 -14.38
CA ASP A 11 -6.50 -10.00 -15.01
C ASP A 11 -7.00 -11.09 -14.02
N GLY A 12 -7.32 -10.68 -12.77
CA GLY A 12 -7.83 -11.56 -11.73
C GLY A 12 -6.81 -12.50 -11.07
N ARG A 13 -5.52 -12.33 -11.34
CA ARG A 13 -4.43 -13.13 -10.75
C ARG A 13 -3.40 -12.26 -10.07
N VAL A 14 -2.76 -12.81 -9.04
CA VAL A 14 -1.64 -12.12 -8.39
C VAL A 14 -0.42 -12.21 -9.28
N VAL A 15 0.13 -11.06 -9.59
CA VAL A 15 1.34 -10.95 -10.41
C VAL A 15 2.46 -10.30 -9.60
N LYS A 16 3.68 -10.60 -9.98
CA LYS A 16 4.86 -9.97 -9.42
C LYS A 16 5.65 -9.30 -10.53
N ASN A 17 5.77 -8.00 -10.43
CA ASN A 17 6.64 -7.23 -11.30
C ASN A 17 8.05 -7.19 -10.70
N VAL A 18 9.06 -7.56 -11.48
CA VAL A 18 10.45 -7.32 -11.14
C VAL A 18 10.89 -6.03 -11.85
N LYS A 19 11.13 -4.96 -11.07
CA LYS A 19 11.55 -3.63 -11.56
C LYS A 19 10.67 -3.08 -12.69
N PHE A 20 9.41 -2.76 -12.43
CA PHE A 20 8.50 -2.08 -13.38
C PHE A 20 8.47 -2.62 -14.83
N HIS A 21 9.24 -3.66 -15.19
CA HIS A 21 9.37 -4.20 -16.54
C HIS A 21 9.45 -5.73 -16.60
N LEU A 22 8.57 -6.30 -17.41
CA LEU A 22 8.70 -7.44 -18.33
C LEU A 22 8.76 -8.89 -17.83
N ASN A 23 8.90 -9.23 -16.55
CA ASN A 23 8.74 -10.62 -16.10
C ASN A 23 7.65 -10.70 -15.03
N THR A 24 6.40 -10.81 -15.47
CA THR A 24 5.28 -11.12 -14.60
C THR A 24 5.31 -12.61 -14.25
N TRP A 25 5.56 -12.91 -12.99
CA TRP A 25 5.36 -14.23 -12.45
C TRP A 25 3.97 -14.32 -11.83
N ASP A 26 3.24 -15.37 -12.17
CA ASP A 26 1.91 -15.66 -11.59
C ASP A 26 2.09 -16.27 -10.20
N ALA A 27 1.68 -15.57 -9.17
CA ALA A 27 1.75 -16.04 -7.79
C ALA A 27 0.51 -16.79 -7.33
N GLY A 28 -0.53 -16.89 -8.16
CA GLY A 28 -1.71 -17.71 -7.90
C GLY A 28 -3.03 -16.92 -7.73
N ASP A 29 -4.00 -17.58 -7.11
CA ASP A 29 -5.32 -17.00 -6.83
C ASP A 29 -5.24 -16.01 -5.67
N PRO A 30 -5.64 -14.73 -5.89
CA PRO A 30 -5.54 -13.69 -4.87
C PRO A 30 -6.35 -13.98 -3.61
N VAL A 31 -7.50 -14.62 -3.73
CA VAL A 31 -8.36 -14.95 -2.57
C VAL A 31 -7.71 -16.03 -1.70
N ALA A 32 -7.12 -17.04 -2.32
CA ALA A 32 -6.41 -18.10 -1.60
C ALA A 32 -5.16 -17.56 -0.88
N LEU A 33 -4.40 -16.70 -1.54
CA LEU A 33 -3.22 -16.05 -0.95
C LEU A 33 -3.59 -15.12 0.20
N ALA A 34 -4.61 -14.29 0.04
CA ALA A 34 -5.08 -13.41 1.10
C ALA A 34 -5.54 -14.19 2.34
N ALA A 35 -6.30 -15.29 2.14
CA ALA A 35 -6.72 -16.17 3.23
C ALA A 35 -5.52 -16.87 3.91
N GLU A 36 -4.47 -17.20 3.15
CA GLU A 36 -3.25 -17.74 3.72
C GLU A 36 -2.50 -16.72 4.58
N TYR A 37 -2.38 -15.49 4.10
CA TYR A 37 -1.74 -14.42 4.89
C TYR A 37 -2.54 -14.05 6.15
N ASP A 38 -3.88 -14.08 6.09
CA ASP A 38 -4.73 -13.93 7.27
C ASP A 38 -4.41 -15.03 8.30
N ARG A 39 -4.36 -16.31 7.88
CA ARG A 39 -3.96 -17.44 8.76
C ARG A 39 -2.55 -17.31 9.33
N GLN A 40 -1.63 -16.68 8.60
CA GLN A 40 -0.27 -16.39 9.06
C GLN A 40 -0.20 -15.20 10.04
N GLY A 41 -1.33 -14.53 10.28
CA GLY A 41 -1.42 -13.40 11.22
C GLY A 41 -1.10 -12.04 10.62
N ALA A 42 -1.34 -11.83 9.32
CA ALA A 42 -1.28 -10.49 8.72
C ALA A 42 -2.26 -9.53 9.42
N ASP A 43 -1.90 -8.27 9.48
CA ASP A 43 -2.75 -7.26 10.14
C ASP A 43 -3.79 -6.65 9.19
N GLU A 44 -3.49 -6.66 7.90
CA GLU A 44 -4.32 -6.13 6.81
C GLU A 44 -3.83 -6.73 5.50
N ILE A 45 -4.67 -6.76 4.47
CA ILE A 45 -4.29 -7.11 3.09
C ILE A 45 -4.54 -5.90 2.19
N VAL A 46 -3.57 -5.59 1.34
CA VAL A 46 -3.73 -4.60 0.27
C VAL A 46 -3.77 -5.30 -1.08
N PHE A 47 -4.86 -5.07 -1.82
CA PHE A 47 -4.97 -5.42 -3.23
C PHE A 47 -4.71 -4.19 -4.09
N LEU A 48 -3.77 -4.27 -5.03
CA LEU A 48 -3.52 -3.23 -6.03
C LEU A 48 -3.87 -3.76 -7.41
N ASP A 49 -4.94 -3.24 -7.99
CA ASP A 49 -5.31 -3.52 -9.38
C ASP A 49 -4.43 -2.68 -10.31
N ILE A 50 -3.41 -3.32 -10.89
CA ILE A 50 -2.43 -2.64 -11.76
C ILE A 50 -2.93 -2.48 -13.19
N ASN A 51 -4.08 -3.05 -13.54
CA ASN A 51 -4.67 -3.03 -14.88
C ASN A 51 -6.04 -2.33 -14.88
N ALA A 52 -6.29 -1.45 -13.92
CA ALA A 52 -7.58 -0.82 -13.65
C ALA A 52 -8.17 -0.08 -14.86
N SER A 53 -8.69 -0.85 -15.82
CA SER A 53 -9.61 -0.39 -16.85
C SER A 53 -11.05 -0.51 -16.36
N TRP A 54 -11.96 0.22 -17.00
CA TRP A 54 -13.39 0.09 -16.70
C TRP A 54 -13.88 -1.36 -16.84
N GLU A 55 -13.38 -2.10 -17.82
CA GLU A 55 -13.73 -3.51 -18.08
C GLU A 55 -13.20 -4.47 -17.00
N GLY A 56 -12.04 -4.17 -16.41
CA GLY A 56 -11.46 -4.96 -15.31
C GLY A 56 -12.17 -4.77 -13.97
N ARG A 57 -12.95 -3.71 -13.80
CA ARG A 57 -13.56 -3.37 -12.50
C ARG A 57 -14.55 -4.40 -11.99
N SER A 58 -15.36 -5.00 -12.87
CA SER A 58 -16.32 -6.04 -12.45
C SER A 58 -15.61 -7.27 -11.89
N ALA A 59 -14.46 -7.65 -12.46
CA ALA A 59 -13.63 -8.74 -11.96
C ALA A 59 -13.02 -8.42 -10.60
N THR A 60 -12.62 -7.17 -10.38
CA THR A 60 -12.09 -6.71 -9.09
C THR A 60 -13.17 -6.66 -8.01
N LEU A 61 -14.39 -6.25 -8.34
CA LEU A 61 -15.54 -6.28 -7.42
C LEU A 61 -15.90 -7.71 -7.01
N ASP A 62 -15.93 -8.66 -7.96
CA ASP A 62 -16.16 -10.08 -7.70
C ASP A 62 -15.05 -10.65 -6.80
N LEU A 63 -13.79 -10.32 -7.09
CA LEU A 63 -12.65 -10.74 -6.28
C LEU A 63 -12.79 -10.25 -4.83
N LEU A 64 -13.13 -8.97 -4.62
CA LEU A 64 -13.33 -8.41 -3.29
C LEU A 64 -14.46 -9.12 -2.54
N SER A 65 -15.58 -9.39 -3.21
CA SER A 65 -16.70 -10.09 -2.58
C SER A 65 -16.30 -11.50 -2.13
N ARG A 66 -15.56 -12.23 -2.96
CA ARG A 66 -15.04 -13.57 -2.62
C ARG A 66 -13.97 -13.53 -1.52
N ALA A 67 -13.12 -12.51 -1.52
CA ALA A 67 -12.12 -12.31 -0.48
C ALA A 67 -12.77 -11.99 0.87
N ALA A 68 -13.77 -11.11 0.90
CA ALA A 68 -14.51 -10.74 2.11
C ALA A 68 -15.22 -11.91 2.80
N GLU A 69 -15.52 -12.99 2.07
CA GLU A 69 -16.08 -14.23 2.64
C GLU A 69 -15.03 -15.10 3.37
N LYS A 70 -13.75 -14.93 3.07
CA LYS A 70 -12.67 -15.83 3.53
C LYS A 70 -11.59 -15.15 4.35
N VAL A 71 -11.53 -13.83 4.32
CA VAL A 71 -10.52 -13.01 5.00
C VAL A 71 -11.21 -12.16 6.04
N PHE A 72 -10.73 -12.21 7.29
CA PHE A 72 -11.37 -11.57 8.45
C PHE A 72 -10.55 -10.41 9.03
N ILE A 73 -9.46 -10.05 8.36
CA ILE A 73 -8.68 -8.83 8.60
C ILE A 73 -9.06 -7.76 7.58
N PRO A 74 -8.78 -6.46 7.84
CA PRO A 74 -9.13 -5.40 6.91
C PRO A 74 -8.57 -5.60 5.50
N LEU A 75 -9.42 -5.34 4.50
CA LEU A 75 -9.08 -5.37 3.08
C LEU A 75 -9.03 -3.95 2.53
N THR A 76 -7.88 -3.56 2.00
CA THR A 76 -7.70 -2.30 1.27
C THR A 76 -7.58 -2.59 -0.22
N ILE A 77 -8.32 -1.85 -1.03
CA ILE A 77 -8.24 -1.93 -2.49
C ILE A 77 -7.73 -0.61 -3.08
N GLY A 78 -6.78 -0.69 -4.00
CA GLY A 78 -6.27 0.43 -4.78
C GLY A 78 -6.13 0.10 -6.25
N GLY A 79 -5.82 1.11 -7.04
CA GLY A 79 -5.69 1.02 -8.48
C GLY A 79 -6.88 1.61 -9.23
N GLY A 80 -6.65 2.64 -10.04
CA GLY A 80 -7.65 3.28 -10.91
C GLY A 80 -8.85 3.93 -10.22
N VAL A 81 -8.81 4.12 -8.92
CA VAL A 81 -9.89 4.79 -8.18
C VAL A 81 -9.83 6.29 -8.47
N SER A 82 -10.91 6.83 -9.05
CA SER A 82 -10.95 8.22 -9.52
C SER A 82 -12.23 8.98 -9.20
N THR A 83 -13.24 8.30 -8.64
CA THR A 83 -14.52 8.92 -8.27
C THR A 83 -15.04 8.38 -6.95
N VAL A 84 -15.97 9.13 -6.34
CA VAL A 84 -16.70 8.70 -5.13
C VAL A 84 -17.53 7.45 -5.39
N GLU A 85 -18.09 7.30 -6.58
CA GLU A 85 -18.86 6.11 -7.00
C GLU A 85 -18.00 4.86 -7.03
N HIS A 86 -16.73 4.97 -7.45
CA HIS A 86 -15.76 3.86 -7.39
C HIS A 86 -15.53 3.43 -5.94
N VAL A 87 -15.31 4.39 -5.04
CA VAL A 87 -15.13 4.11 -3.60
C VAL A 87 -16.35 3.39 -3.04
N LYS A 88 -17.55 3.93 -3.31
CA LYS A 88 -18.80 3.32 -2.87
C LYS A 88 -18.99 1.88 -3.37
N ALA A 89 -18.62 1.61 -4.62
CA ALA A 89 -18.71 0.28 -5.20
C ALA A 89 -17.77 -0.71 -4.50
N TYR A 90 -16.51 -0.31 -4.25
CA TYR A 90 -15.55 -1.16 -3.56
C TYR A 90 -15.91 -1.43 -2.10
N LEU A 91 -16.38 -0.42 -1.36
CA LEU A 91 -16.84 -0.60 0.01
C LEU A 91 -18.05 -1.55 0.09
N ARG A 92 -18.99 -1.44 -0.85
CA ARG A 92 -20.12 -2.37 -0.95
C ARG A 92 -19.72 -3.80 -1.32
N ALA A 93 -18.65 -3.97 -2.06
CA ALA A 93 -18.11 -5.28 -2.44
C ALA A 93 -17.33 -5.96 -1.29
N GLY A 94 -17.05 -5.24 -0.19
CA GLY A 94 -16.41 -5.81 0.99
C GLY A 94 -15.04 -5.24 1.34
N ALA A 95 -14.56 -4.21 0.64
CA ALA A 95 -13.37 -3.48 1.07
C ALA A 95 -13.67 -2.68 2.34
N ASP A 96 -12.73 -2.65 3.28
CA ASP A 96 -12.76 -1.81 4.47
C ASP A 96 -12.18 -0.42 4.19
N LYS A 97 -11.19 -0.36 3.30
CA LYS A 97 -10.51 0.87 2.89
C LYS A 97 -10.30 0.91 1.39
N VAL A 98 -10.23 2.11 0.87
CA VAL A 98 -9.95 2.37 -0.55
C VAL A 98 -8.75 3.31 -0.67
N SER A 99 -7.81 2.96 -1.54
CA SER A 99 -6.62 3.74 -1.81
C SER A 99 -6.78 4.56 -3.09
N VAL A 100 -6.49 5.86 -3.01
CA VAL A 100 -6.47 6.79 -4.15
C VAL A 100 -5.05 7.33 -4.35
N ASN A 101 -4.63 7.47 -5.61
CA ASN A 101 -3.29 7.97 -5.95
C ASN A 101 -3.38 9.10 -6.98
N THR A 102 -3.21 8.81 -8.26
CA THR A 102 -3.18 9.79 -9.36
C THR A 102 -4.37 10.74 -9.34
N ALA A 103 -5.58 10.23 -9.16
CA ALA A 103 -6.79 11.05 -9.15
C ALA A 103 -6.82 12.07 -8.00
N ALA A 104 -6.25 11.73 -6.84
CA ALA A 104 -6.17 12.65 -5.71
C ALA A 104 -5.20 13.81 -5.97
N VAL A 105 -4.10 13.56 -6.67
CA VAL A 105 -3.17 14.62 -7.07
C VAL A 105 -3.78 15.52 -8.15
N GLN A 106 -4.45 14.92 -9.13
CA GLN A 106 -5.10 15.66 -10.23
C GLN A 106 -6.31 16.48 -9.77
N ARG A 107 -7.05 15.98 -8.76
CA ARG A 107 -8.22 16.63 -8.16
C ARG A 107 -8.21 16.43 -6.65
N PRO A 108 -7.49 17.26 -5.90
CA PRO A 108 -7.34 17.10 -4.44
C PRO A 108 -8.66 17.13 -3.66
N ASP A 109 -9.69 17.79 -4.17
CA ASP A 109 -11.02 17.82 -3.55
C ASP A 109 -11.67 16.42 -3.45
N LEU A 110 -11.21 15.46 -4.27
CA LEU A 110 -11.65 14.06 -4.15
C LEU A 110 -11.39 13.49 -2.76
N ILE A 111 -10.29 13.89 -2.11
CA ILE A 111 -9.96 13.46 -0.74
C ILE A 111 -11.03 13.93 0.23
N ASN A 112 -11.43 15.22 0.14
CA ASN A 112 -12.47 15.79 0.98
C ASN A 112 -13.81 15.09 0.76
N GLU A 113 -14.22 14.91 -0.49
CA GLU A 113 -15.49 14.26 -0.85
C GLU A 113 -15.59 12.83 -0.31
N ILE A 114 -14.51 12.04 -0.40
CA ILE A 114 -14.48 10.67 0.13
C ILE A 114 -14.51 10.69 1.66
N ALA A 115 -13.69 11.53 2.29
CA ALA A 115 -13.63 11.63 3.75
C ALA A 115 -14.96 12.09 4.36
N ASP A 116 -15.62 13.06 3.73
CA ASP A 116 -16.91 13.59 4.19
C ASP A 116 -18.04 12.55 4.04
N GLN A 117 -18.00 11.75 2.97
CA GLN A 117 -19.08 10.79 2.68
C GLN A 117 -18.89 9.45 3.40
N PHE A 118 -17.67 8.97 3.56
CA PHE A 118 -17.37 7.62 4.06
C PHE A 118 -16.54 7.60 5.35
N GLY A 119 -16.02 8.75 5.76
CA GLY A 119 -15.09 8.87 6.89
C GLY A 119 -13.62 8.70 6.48
N SER A 120 -12.74 9.41 7.19
CA SER A 120 -11.29 9.36 6.95
C SER A 120 -10.71 7.96 7.11
N SER A 121 -11.24 7.15 8.03
CA SER A 121 -10.76 5.79 8.29
C SER A 121 -10.89 4.83 7.11
N THR A 122 -11.71 5.15 6.11
CA THR A 122 -11.86 4.37 4.88
C THR A 122 -10.93 4.82 3.75
N LEU A 123 -10.24 5.94 3.93
CA LEU A 123 -9.44 6.58 2.89
C LEU A 123 -7.95 6.47 3.13
N VAL A 124 -7.27 5.78 2.24
CA VAL A 124 -5.82 5.75 2.14
C VAL A 124 -5.40 6.60 0.94
N VAL A 125 -4.49 7.55 1.14
CA VAL A 125 -3.86 8.26 0.01
C VAL A 125 -2.51 7.61 -0.26
N ALA A 126 -2.37 7.04 -1.46
CA ALA A 126 -1.12 6.46 -1.92
C ALA A 126 -0.26 7.53 -2.58
N ILE A 127 1.04 7.51 -2.29
CA ILE A 127 2.04 8.44 -2.79
C ILE A 127 3.20 7.62 -3.35
N ASP A 128 3.41 7.69 -4.66
CA ASP A 128 4.63 7.18 -5.27
C ASP A 128 5.60 8.34 -5.42
N CYS A 129 6.81 8.21 -4.90
CA CYS A 129 7.78 9.30 -4.93
C CYS A 129 9.19 8.81 -5.25
N LYS A 130 9.98 9.72 -5.79
CA LYS A 130 11.38 9.48 -6.17
C LYS A 130 12.25 10.58 -5.57
N ARG A 131 13.44 10.19 -5.10
CA ARG A 131 14.40 11.14 -4.55
C ARG A 131 14.89 12.10 -5.63
N THR A 132 14.95 13.38 -5.27
CA THR A 132 15.51 14.43 -6.15
C THR A 132 17.02 14.59 -5.92
N PRO A 133 17.76 15.19 -6.86
CA PRO A 133 19.18 15.48 -6.68
C PRO A 133 19.47 16.36 -5.45
N GLU A 134 18.52 17.21 -5.06
CA GLU A 134 18.60 18.11 -3.90
C GLU A 134 18.36 17.41 -2.57
N GLY A 135 17.98 16.13 -2.58
CA GLY A 135 17.78 15.32 -1.39
C GLY A 135 16.37 15.37 -0.80
N SER A 136 15.39 15.91 -1.53
CA SER A 136 13.95 15.81 -1.25
C SER A 136 13.31 14.65 -2.05
N TRP A 137 11.98 14.58 -2.07
CA TRP A 137 11.23 13.57 -2.83
C TRP A 137 10.14 14.23 -3.65
N GLU A 138 10.06 13.85 -4.91
CA GLU A 138 9.05 14.30 -5.86
C GLU A 138 7.96 13.26 -6.05
N VAL A 139 6.70 13.70 -6.06
CA VAL A 139 5.53 12.85 -6.35
C VAL A 139 5.48 12.49 -7.83
N TYR A 140 5.24 11.21 -8.10
CA TYR A 140 5.04 10.64 -9.44
C TYR A 140 3.63 10.07 -9.57
N LEU A 141 3.08 10.15 -10.77
CA LEU A 141 1.78 9.61 -11.13
C LEU A 141 1.89 8.40 -12.07
N HIS A 142 0.75 7.76 -12.34
CA HIS A 142 0.62 6.68 -13.31
C HIS A 142 1.61 5.53 -13.08
N GLY A 143 1.71 5.07 -11.82
CA GLY A 143 2.64 3.99 -11.46
C GLY A 143 4.11 4.39 -11.61
N GLY A 144 4.47 5.59 -11.17
CA GLY A 144 5.84 6.07 -11.14
C GLY A 144 6.39 6.57 -12.48
N ARG A 145 5.52 6.83 -13.48
CA ARG A 145 5.95 7.20 -14.83
C ARG A 145 5.96 8.70 -15.11
N THR A 146 5.15 9.48 -14.39
CA THR A 146 4.93 10.90 -14.70
C THR A 146 5.34 11.75 -13.50
N PRO A 147 6.43 12.53 -13.58
CA PRO A 147 6.81 13.47 -12.53
C PRO A 147 5.80 14.62 -12.45
N THR A 148 5.58 15.17 -11.25
CA THR A 148 4.60 16.25 -11.02
C THR A 148 5.21 17.57 -10.64
N GLY A 149 6.46 17.60 -10.19
CA GLY A 149 7.08 18.76 -9.54
C GLY A 149 6.61 19.00 -8.11
N LEU A 150 5.71 18.18 -7.56
CA LEU A 150 5.23 18.31 -6.18
C LEU A 150 6.21 17.66 -5.20
N ASP A 151 6.52 18.37 -4.12
CA ASP A 151 7.23 17.78 -2.99
C ASP A 151 6.34 16.75 -2.27
N ALA A 152 6.86 15.54 -2.05
CA ALA A 152 6.09 14.44 -1.48
C ALA A 152 5.71 14.68 -0.01
N ILE A 153 6.55 15.36 0.76
CA ILE A 153 6.26 15.68 2.16
C ILE A 153 5.15 16.73 2.24
N ALA A 154 5.23 17.77 1.42
CA ALA A 154 4.19 18.78 1.34
C ALA A 154 2.85 18.19 0.86
N TRP A 155 2.88 17.28 -0.11
CA TRP A 155 1.68 16.56 -0.55
C TRP A 155 1.09 15.67 0.54
N ALA A 156 1.92 14.98 1.31
CA ALA A 156 1.47 14.17 2.44
C ALA A 156 0.72 15.02 3.48
N GLN A 157 1.26 16.20 3.84
CA GLN A 157 0.60 17.16 4.74
C GLN A 157 -0.73 17.66 4.16
N GLU A 158 -0.78 17.97 2.87
CA GLU A 158 -2.01 18.40 2.20
C GLU A 158 -3.07 17.28 2.18
N ALA A 159 -2.67 16.04 1.92
CA ALA A 159 -3.57 14.89 1.97
C ALA A 159 -4.17 14.69 3.37
N GLU A 160 -3.36 14.78 4.42
CA GLU A 160 -3.82 14.74 5.82
C GLU A 160 -4.81 15.87 6.10
N ARG A 161 -4.46 17.10 5.76
CA ARG A 161 -5.32 18.28 5.98
C ARG A 161 -6.67 18.16 5.28
N ARG A 162 -6.74 17.46 4.14
CA ARG A 162 -7.97 17.22 3.37
C ARG A 162 -8.80 16.05 3.88
N GLY A 163 -8.28 15.24 4.79
CA GLY A 163 -9.03 14.17 5.44
C GLY A 163 -8.58 12.75 5.11
N ALA A 164 -7.39 12.55 4.56
CA ALA A 164 -6.79 11.22 4.46
C ALA A 164 -6.68 10.58 5.86
N GLY A 165 -7.07 9.32 6.00
CA GLY A 165 -6.96 8.59 7.25
C GLY A 165 -5.60 7.91 7.42
N GLU A 166 -4.98 7.52 6.30
CA GLU A 166 -3.66 6.88 6.25
C GLU A 166 -2.94 7.27 4.96
N LEU A 167 -1.62 7.20 4.99
CA LEU A 167 -0.77 7.33 3.81
C LEU A 167 -0.08 6.01 3.49
N LEU A 168 -0.08 5.61 2.22
CA LEU A 168 0.70 4.49 1.71
C LEU A 168 1.79 5.07 0.79
N VAL A 169 3.04 5.08 1.26
CA VAL A 169 4.12 5.79 0.56
C VAL A 169 5.13 4.80 0.01
N THR A 170 5.28 4.81 -1.31
CA THR A 170 6.20 3.94 -2.05
C THR A 170 7.40 4.76 -2.54
N SER A 171 8.60 4.36 -2.12
CA SER A 171 9.84 4.84 -2.73
C SER A 171 10.07 4.10 -4.05
N ILE A 172 9.97 4.81 -5.17
CA ILE A 172 10.23 4.26 -6.51
C ILE A 172 11.68 3.79 -6.64
N ASP A 173 12.62 4.51 -6.02
CA ASP A 173 14.05 4.15 -6.04
C ASP A 173 14.33 2.84 -5.31
N ALA A 174 13.59 2.55 -4.24
CA ALA A 174 13.74 1.34 -3.44
C ALA A 174 12.91 0.18 -3.97
N ASP A 175 11.79 0.45 -4.65
CA ASP A 175 10.85 -0.58 -5.05
C ASP A 175 11.47 -1.62 -6.01
N GLY A 176 11.26 -2.89 -5.71
CA GLY A 176 11.81 -4.03 -6.47
C GLY A 176 13.30 -4.28 -6.28
N THR A 177 14.06 -3.43 -5.55
CA THR A 177 15.48 -3.62 -5.29
C THR A 177 15.78 -4.71 -4.28
N ARG A 178 14.90 -4.87 -3.26
CA ARG A 178 15.11 -5.71 -2.08
C ARG A 178 16.32 -5.29 -1.22
N GLU A 179 16.73 -4.02 -1.31
CA GLU A 179 17.88 -3.47 -0.60
C GLU A 179 17.51 -2.64 0.63
N GLY A 180 16.22 -2.61 0.99
CA GLY A 180 15.68 -1.89 2.11
C GLY A 180 14.74 -0.76 1.70
N TYR A 181 13.94 -0.29 2.67
CA TYR A 181 13.07 0.86 2.50
C TYR A 181 13.86 2.18 2.51
N ASP A 182 13.28 3.26 1.97
CA ASP A 182 13.86 4.61 2.11
C ASP A 182 13.61 5.15 3.52
N ILE A 183 14.56 4.90 4.42
CA ILE A 183 14.45 5.27 5.83
C ILE A 183 14.33 6.78 6.01
N ALA A 184 15.13 7.58 5.27
CA ALA A 184 15.09 9.03 5.36
C ALA A 184 13.72 9.60 4.95
N LEU A 185 13.08 9.03 3.93
CA LEU A 185 11.73 9.38 3.52
C LEU A 185 10.73 9.19 4.66
N HIS A 186 10.76 8.00 5.29
CA HIS A 186 9.81 7.68 6.35
C HIS A 186 10.05 8.47 7.63
N GLN A 187 11.30 8.81 7.95
CA GLN A 187 11.62 9.75 9.03
C GLN A 187 11.03 11.14 8.75
N ALA A 188 11.21 11.66 7.54
CA ALA A 188 10.66 12.96 7.15
C ALA A 188 9.11 12.97 7.20
N LEU A 189 8.46 11.89 6.76
CA LEU A 189 7.01 11.74 6.88
C LEU A 189 6.54 11.68 8.33
N ALA A 190 7.23 10.93 9.19
CA ALA A 190 6.89 10.82 10.61
C ALA A 190 7.02 12.15 11.37
N ASP A 191 7.86 13.07 10.89
CA ASP A 191 7.97 14.42 11.44
C ASP A 191 6.91 15.38 10.88
N ALA A 192 6.37 15.10 9.69
CA ALA A 192 5.51 16.01 8.95
C ALA A 192 4.01 15.76 9.14
N VAL A 193 3.58 14.52 9.39
CA VAL A 193 2.17 14.13 9.51
C VAL A 193 1.90 13.37 10.79
N SER A 194 0.65 13.39 11.25
CA SER A 194 0.19 12.68 12.45
C SER A 194 -0.62 11.42 12.15
N ILE A 195 -1.14 11.26 10.93
CA ILE A 195 -1.83 10.06 10.50
C ILE A 195 -0.87 8.90 10.24
N PRO A 196 -1.31 7.64 10.34
CA PRO A 196 -0.47 6.48 10.08
C PRO A 196 0.17 6.49 8.69
N VAL A 197 1.43 6.10 8.64
CA VAL A 197 2.21 5.95 7.39
C VAL A 197 2.58 4.48 7.19
N ILE A 198 2.15 3.94 6.05
CA ILE A 198 2.50 2.59 5.59
C ILE A 198 3.70 2.71 4.64
N ALA A 199 4.82 2.10 5.01
CA ALA A 199 6.03 2.09 4.20
C ALA A 199 5.95 1.03 3.12
N SER A 200 6.28 1.39 1.89
CA SER A 200 6.27 0.51 0.71
C SER A 200 7.53 0.69 -0.15
N GLY A 201 7.98 -0.41 -0.74
CA GLY A 201 9.13 -0.47 -1.64
C GLY A 201 10.46 -0.77 -0.95
N GLY A 202 11.11 -1.88 -1.36
CA GLY A 202 12.46 -2.24 -0.95
C GLY A 202 12.59 -3.40 0.04
N ALA A 203 11.50 -3.99 0.53
CA ALA A 203 11.55 -5.12 1.46
C ALA A 203 12.27 -6.34 0.86
N GLY A 204 13.36 -6.77 1.46
CA GLY A 204 14.14 -7.93 1.03
C GLY A 204 14.59 -8.84 2.17
N SER A 205 14.50 -8.38 3.42
CA SER A 205 14.89 -9.12 4.62
C SER A 205 14.06 -8.71 5.83
N LEU A 206 14.16 -9.49 6.91
CA LEU A 206 13.56 -9.18 8.20
C LEU A 206 14.13 -7.89 8.80
N ASP A 207 15.44 -7.67 8.62
CA ASP A 207 16.11 -6.46 9.11
C ASP A 207 15.61 -5.19 8.43
N HIS A 208 15.26 -5.25 7.14
CA HIS A 208 14.68 -4.11 6.43
C HIS A 208 13.32 -3.72 7.02
N ILE A 209 12.49 -4.70 7.39
CA ILE A 209 11.20 -4.46 8.05
C ILE A 209 11.41 -3.88 9.45
N LEU A 210 12.37 -4.43 10.22
CA LEU A 210 12.73 -3.90 11.53
C LEU A 210 13.18 -2.44 11.42
N GLU A 211 14.07 -2.13 10.50
CA GLU A 211 14.64 -0.80 10.34
C GLU A 211 13.59 0.26 9.99
N VAL A 212 12.66 -0.03 9.06
CA VAL A 212 11.63 0.94 8.69
C VAL A 212 10.62 1.17 9.82
N LEU A 213 10.32 0.16 10.62
CA LEU A 213 9.39 0.27 11.75
C LEU A 213 10.01 0.90 13.00
N THR A 214 11.33 0.92 13.12
CA THR A 214 12.09 1.51 14.24
C THR A 214 12.77 2.82 13.83
N ALA A 215 13.91 2.77 13.18
CA ALA A 215 14.65 3.94 12.72
C ALA A 215 13.83 4.78 11.72
N GLY A 216 13.11 4.14 10.79
CA GLY A 216 12.22 4.81 9.83
C GLY A 216 10.95 5.38 10.44
N ARG A 217 10.55 4.92 11.62
CA ARG A 217 9.36 5.36 12.39
C ARG A 217 8.02 5.12 11.68
N ALA A 218 7.99 4.32 10.61
CA ALA A 218 6.74 3.95 9.95
C ALA A 218 5.78 3.21 10.91
N ASP A 219 4.48 3.33 10.68
CA ASP A 219 3.46 2.66 11.49
C ASP A 219 3.19 1.25 11.01
N ALA A 220 3.35 1.02 9.71
CA ALA A 220 3.21 -0.28 9.08
C ALA A 220 4.28 -0.50 8.00
N ALA A 221 4.61 -1.77 7.78
CA ALA A 221 5.45 -2.22 6.68
C ALA A 221 4.61 -3.02 5.68
N LEU A 222 4.53 -2.55 4.45
CA LEU A 222 3.92 -3.25 3.34
C LEU A 222 5.00 -3.98 2.54
N ALA A 223 4.76 -5.25 2.24
CA ALA A 223 5.68 -6.06 1.47
C ALA A 223 4.95 -7.08 0.59
N ALA A 224 5.55 -7.42 -0.53
CA ALA A 224 5.02 -8.39 -1.50
C ALA A 224 5.99 -9.57 -1.69
N SER A 225 7.16 -9.31 -2.26
CA SER A 225 8.08 -10.35 -2.70
C SER A 225 8.56 -11.27 -1.59
N ILE A 226 8.78 -10.76 -0.39
CA ILE A 226 9.29 -11.52 0.75
C ILE A 226 8.29 -12.60 1.18
N PHE A 227 6.99 -12.33 1.00
CA PHE A 227 5.90 -13.26 1.30
C PHE A 227 5.59 -14.18 0.12
N HIS A 228 5.44 -13.64 -1.10
CA HIS A 228 5.07 -14.43 -2.28
C HIS A 228 6.13 -15.46 -2.67
N SER A 229 7.41 -15.19 -2.38
CA SER A 229 8.51 -16.14 -2.63
C SER A 229 8.64 -17.22 -1.54
N SER A 230 7.75 -17.22 -0.54
CA SER A 230 7.84 -18.10 0.63
C SER A 230 9.17 -18.02 1.38
N LYS A 231 9.88 -16.90 1.23
CA LYS A 231 11.15 -16.68 1.94
C LYS A 231 10.91 -16.53 3.44
N HIS A 232 9.84 -15.84 3.81
CA HIS A 232 9.37 -15.69 5.18
C HIS A 232 7.84 -15.66 5.23
N THR A 233 7.28 -16.24 6.27
CA THR A 233 5.86 -16.10 6.61
C THR A 233 5.63 -14.81 7.40
N VAL A 234 4.40 -14.31 7.44
CA VAL A 234 4.05 -13.16 8.27
C VAL A 234 4.30 -13.45 9.74
N GLY A 235 4.00 -14.67 10.20
CA GLY A 235 4.27 -15.11 11.57
C GLY A 235 5.75 -15.06 11.95
N GLU A 236 6.65 -15.50 11.06
CA GLU A 236 8.10 -15.40 11.26
C GLU A 236 8.58 -13.94 11.34
N VAL A 237 8.06 -13.04 10.50
CA VAL A 237 8.34 -11.61 10.57
C VAL A 237 7.93 -11.05 11.93
N LYS A 238 6.73 -11.36 12.40
CA LYS A 238 6.21 -10.86 13.68
C LYS A 238 6.99 -11.44 14.87
N ALA A 239 7.38 -12.70 14.82
CA ALA A 239 8.22 -13.32 15.87
C ALA A 239 9.59 -12.61 15.98
N PHE A 240 10.24 -12.40 14.83
CA PHE A 240 11.51 -11.69 14.74
C PHE A 240 11.44 -10.25 15.32
N LEU A 241 10.34 -9.54 15.01
CA LEU A 241 10.11 -8.18 15.51
C LEU A 241 9.88 -8.14 17.01
N ARG A 242 9.08 -9.09 17.56
CA ARG A 242 8.84 -9.21 19.01
C ARG A 242 10.13 -9.49 19.80
N GLU A 243 10.97 -10.38 19.31
CA GLU A 243 12.27 -10.69 19.92
C GLU A 243 13.18 -9.45 20.02
N ARG A 244 12.95 -8.45 19.16
CA ARG A 244 13.68 -7.17 19.13
C ARG A 244 12.93 -6.00 19.77
N GLY A 245 11.88 -6.31 20.52
CA GLY A 245 11.13 -5.33 21.31
C GLY A 245 10.14 -4.47 20.51
N VAL A 246 9.87 -4.80 19.24
CA VAL A 246 8.85 -4.10 18.43
C VAL A 246 7.46 -4.66 18.77
N GLN A 247 6.56 -3.78 19.20
CA GLN A 247 5.18 -4.15 19.43
C GLN A 247 4.45 -4.38 18.12
N VAL A 248 4.05 -5.61 17.86
CA VAL A 248 3.19 -6.03 16.74
C VAL A 248 1.97 -6.76 17.30
N ARG A 249 0.86 -6.74 16.55
CA ARG A 249 -0.34 -7.50 16.93
C ARG A 249 -0.03 -8.99 17.02
N SER A 250 -0.73 -9.66 17.91
CA SER A 250 -0.65 -11.13 18.10
C SER A 250 -1.40 -11.84 16.97
#